data_fcccc333e794960af0797e58ad244aa5
#
_entry.id   fcccc333e794960af0797e58ad244aa5
#
_cell.length_a   1.000
_cell.length_b   1.000
_cell.length_c   1.000
_cell.angle_alpha   90.00
_cell.angle_beta   90.00
_cell.angle_gamma   90.00
#
_symmetry.space_group_name_H-M   'P 1'
#
loop_
_entity.id
_entity.type
_entity.pdbx_description
1 polymer ?
#
loop_
_entity_poly.entity_id
_entity_poly.type
_entity_poly.pdbx_seq_one_letter_code
_entity_poly.pdbx_strand_id
1 'polypeptide(L)'
;MAILIKMLLKKAVLHYLFSNILVMFINMRYLTLDKALEAWRKIQPISDDDKARLARRFSVDFNYNSNHIEGNTLTYGQTEILLLFGKVIGEANVRSVQEMVASEVSLKMMEVESRIKESPLTQNFIRGLHRTLLREDYEVHRTLPDGMQIGYTVHAGQYKTRPNSVITRYGDRFEYASPEETPALMTDLVDWYNEAEKEGKLSPIELAALFHYRYIRIHPFEDGNGRIARLLVNYILAKHDIPMIVIRSRKKTEYLEALHSTDLAVGSAPSDGAKASIQSISPFLRYFRSTVAQEVYADVLFVTKRGENRWWYDGECIEFRTPNYGKILSMMQSEPILTLADIQRKLGLQPTSVKKLVQSLIDKHYVEKGKDEGSWHVFIVPSC
;
A
#
# COMPACT_ATOMS: atom_id res chain seq x y z
N MET A 1 -50.06 -13.08 -9.56
CA MET A 1 -49.07 -14.13 -9.28
C MET A 1 -47.63 -13.75 -9.75
N ALA A 2 -47.40 -13.32 -10.99
CA ALA A 2 -46.06 -12.98 -11.50
C ALA A 2 -45.38 -11.79 -10.77
N ILE A 3 -46.13 -10.79 -10.35
CA ILE A 3 -45.60 -9.60 -9.60
C ILE A 3 -45.17 -10.02 -8.20
N LEU A 4 -45.91 -10.86 -7.53
CA LEU A 4 -45.62 -11.36 -6.18
C LEU A 4 -44.34 -12.26 -6.19
N ILE A 5 -44.20 -13.10 -7.21
CA ILE A 5 -42.99 -13.91 -7.41
C ILE A 5 -41.76 -13.06 -7.69
N LYS A 6 -41.89 -11.98 -8.49
CA LYS A 6 -40.79 -11.00 -8.71
C LYS A 6 -40.40 -10.25 -7.44
N MET A 7 -41.37 -9.90 -6.59
CA MET A 7 -41.08 -9.24 -5.29
C MET A 7 -40.41 -10.17 -4.31
N LEU A 8 -40.84 -11.44 -4.24
CA LEU A 8 -40.23 -12.45 -3.39
C LEU A 8 -38.81 -12.80 -3.85
N LEU A 9 -38.57 -12.92 -5.17
CA LEU A 9 -37.24 -13.12 -5.72
C LEU A 9 -36.33 -11.90 -5.47
N LYS A 10 -36.82 -10.65 -5.59
CA LYS A 10 -36.05 -9.48 -5.20
C LYS A 10 -35.70 -9.46 -3.72
N LYS A 11 -36.63 -9.84 -2.85
CA LYS A 11 -36.41 -9.91 -1.39
C LYS A 11 -35.40 -11.02 -1.03
N ALA A 12 -35.48 -12.18 -1.66
CA ALA A 12 -34.53 -13.28 -1.48
C ALA A 12 -33.11 -12.93 -1.97
N VAL A 13 -33.01 -12.25 -3.11
CA VAL A 13 -31.71 -11.78 -3.65
C VAL A 13 -31.12 -10.66 -2.77
N LEU A 14 -31.95 -9.74 -2.27
CA LEU A 14 -31.48 -8.72 -1.30
C LEU A 14 -31.03 -9.38 0.00
N HIS A 15 -31.77 -10.35 0.51
CA HIS A 15 -31.42 -11.06 1.74
C HIS A 15 -30.12 -11.88 1.59
N TYR A 16 -29.91 -12.51 0.43
CA TYR A 16 -28.67 -13.25 0.12
C TYR A 16 -27.47 -12.30 -0.03
N LEU A 17 -27.65 -11.13 -0.67
CA LEU A 17 -26.63 -10.10 -0.76
C LEU A 17 -26.31 -9.49 0.61
N PHE A 18 -27.33 -9.17 1.40
CA PHE A 18 -27.16 -8.66 2.78
C PHE A 18 -26.49 -9.71 3.68
N SER A 19 -26.85 -10.97 3.59
CA SER A 19 -26.21 -12.04 4.36
C SER A 19 -24.75 -12.22 4.00
N ASN A 20 -24.38 -12.20 2.72
CA ASN A 20 -22.98 -12.36 2.31
C ASN A 20 -22.13 -11.12 2.67
N ILE A 21 -22.67 -9.92 2.53
CA ILE A 21 -22.04 -8.68 2.98
C ILE A 21 -21.93 -8.68 4.51
N LEU A 22 -22.97 -9.04 5.23
CA LEU A 22 -22.99 -9.11 6.68
C LEU A 22 -22.01 -10.18 7.21
N VAL A 23 -21.94 -11.36 6.58
CA VAL A 23 -20.96 -12.41 6.91
C VAL A 23 -19.54 -11.95 6.61
N MET A 24 -19.30 -11.21 5.53
CA MET A 24 -18.00 -10.63 5.22
C MET A 24 -17.63 -9.54 6.25
N PHE A 25 -18.55 -8.65 6.62
CA PHE A 25 -18.36 -7.65 7.69
C PHE A 25 -18.17 -8.30 9.07
N ILE A 26 -18.93 -9.34 9.38
CA ILE A 26 -18.79 -10.11 10.64
C ILE A 26 -17.42 -10.80 10.66
N ASN A 27 -16.98 -11.44 9.56
CA ASN A 27 -15.68 -12.07 9.47
C ASN A 27 -14.52 -11.06 9.57
N MET A 28 -14.63 -9.87 8.98
CA MET A 28 -13.63 -8.81 9.12
C MET A 28 -13.60 -8.22 10.55
N ARG A 29 -14.75 -8.06 11.21
CA ARG A 29 -14.83 -7.54 12.58
C ARG A 29 -14.26 -8.49 13.63
N TYR A 30 -14.17 -9.81 13.32
CA TYR A 30 -13.57 -10.84 14.17
C TYR A 30 -12.29 -11.44 13.60
N LEU A 31 -11.73 -10.82 12.55
CA LEU A 31 -10.45 -11.23 11.99
C LEU A 31 -9.33 -10.85 12.97
N THR A 32 -8.72 -11.87 13.56
CA THR A 32 -7.51 -11.70 14.37
C THR A 32 -6.27 -12.03 13.53
N LEU A 33 -5.14 -11.52 13.93
CA LEU A 33 -3.85 -11.83 13.29
C LEU A 33 -3.60 -13.35 13.25
N ASP A 34 -3.87 -14.04 14.36
CA ASP A 34 -3.64 -15.49 14.45
C ASP A 34 -4.52 -16.27 13.46
N LYS A 35 -5.79 -15.88 13.30
CA LYS A 35 -6.69 -16.48 12.32
C LYS A 35 -6.22 -16.24 10.88
N ALA A 36 -5.73 -15.06 10.57
CA ALA A 36 -5.21 -14.74 9.24
C ALA A 36 -3.96 -15.56 8.93
N LEU A 37 -3.01 -15.63 9.85
CA LEU A 37 -1.80 -16.43 9.71
C LEU A 37 -2.10 -17.93 9.65
N GLU A 38 -3.06 -18.42 10.43
CA GLU A 38 -3.52 -19.82 10.35
C GLU A 38 -4.13 -20.13 8.99
N ALA A 39 -4.99 -19.24 8.48
CA ALA A 39 -5.58 -19.40 7.15
C ALA A 39 -4.50 -19.41 6.05
N TRP A 40 -3.48 -18.56 6.15
CA TRP A 40 -2.33 -18.56 5.25
C TRP A 40 -1.55 -19.88 5.30
N ARG A 41 -1.24 -20.38 6.50
CA ARG A 41 -0.53 -21.66 6.66
C ARG A 41 -1.30 -22.83 6.05
N LYS A 42 -2.65 -22.84 6.18
CA LYS A 42 -3.51 -23.90 5.64
C LYS A 42 -3.50 -24.01 4.12
N ILE A 43 -3.21 -22.95 3.41
CA ILE A 43 -3.14 -22.97 1.92
C ILE A 43 -1.74 -23.27 1.39
N GLN A 44 -0.74 -23.42 2.26
CA GLN A 44 0.62 -23.74 1.85
C GLN A 44 0.81 -25.24 1.57
N PRO A 45 1.67 -25.61 0.62
CA PRO A 45 2.36 -24.73 -0.34
C PRO A 45 1.42 -24.27 -1.45
N ILE A 46 1.48 -22.98 -1.81
CA ILE A 46 0.76 -22.47 -2.98
C ILE A 46 1.52 -22.77 -4.27
N SER A 47 0.79 -22.88 -5.38
CA SER A 47 1.36 -23.13 -6.71
C SER A 47 2.27 -22.00 -7.18
N ASP A 48 3.21 -22.31 -8.09
CA ASP A 48 4.09 -21.27 -8.64
C ASP A 48 3.32 -20.21 -9.45
N ASP A 49 2.21 -20.60 -10.10
CA ASP A 49 1.30 -19.65 -10.73
C ASP A 49 0.68 -18.70 -9.72
N ASP A 50 0.23 -19.18 -8.56
CA ASP A 50 -0.31 -18.32 -7.51
C ASP A 50 0.76 -17.43 -6.88
N LYS A 51 1.99 -17.92 -6.68
CA LYS A 51 3.11 -17.09 -6.24
C LYS A 51 3.36 -15.95 -7.22
N ALA A 52 3.41 -16.24 -8.52
CA ALA A 52 3.62 -15.24 -9.56
C ALA A 52 2.47 -14.23 -9.63
N ARG A 53 1.22 -14.67 -9.46
CA ARG A 53 0.04 -13.80 -9.42
C ARG A 53 0.04 -12.89 -8.20
N LEU A 54 0.35 -13.44 -7.02
CA LEU A 54 0.50 -12.65 -5.78
C LEU A 54 1.62 -11.62 -5.90
N ALA A 55 2.78 -12.02 -6.41
CA ALA A 55 3.91 -11.11 -6.60
C ALA A 55 3.56 -9.93 -7.53
N ARG A 56 2.87 -10.20 -8.66
CA ARG A 56 2.41 -9.14 -9.56
C ARG A 56 1.42 -8.19 -8.88
N ARG A 57 0.42 -8.74 -8.17
CA ARG A 57 -0.55 -7.93 -7.43
C ARG A 57 0.15 -7.11 -6.36
N PHE A 58 1.01 -7.73 -5.55
CA PHE A 58 1.74 -7.05 -4.49
C PHE A 58 2.61 -5.90 -5.04
N SER A 59 3.35 -6.12 -6.13
CA SER A 59 4.16 -5.08 -6.77
C SER A 59 3.32 -3.85 -7.13
N VAL A 60 2.17 -4.03 -7.77
CA VAL A 60 1.27 -2.91 -8.13
C VAL A 60 0.71 -2.24 -6.88
N ASP A 61 0.12 -3.01 -5.97
CA ASP A 61 -0.50 -2.52 -4.74
C ASP A 61 0.49 -1.76 -3.87
N PHE A 62 1.68 -2.32 -3.63
CA PHE A 62 2.70 -1.71 -2.79
C PHE A 62 3.22 -0.39 -3.39
N ASN A 63 3.63 -0.42 -4.65
CA ASN A 63 4.20 0.76 -5.29
C ASN A 63 3.16 1.87 -5.43
N TYR A 64 1.93 1.56 -5.83
CA TYR A 64 0.86 2.54 -5.87
C TYR A 64 0.66 3.20 -4.50
N ASN A 65 0.38 2.40 -3.47
CA ASN A 65 0.02 2.93 -2.16
C ASN A 65 1.18 3.64 -1.48
N SER A 66 2.38 3.05 -1.51
CA SER A 66 3.56 3.62 -0.86
C SER A 66 3.95 4.98 -1.45
N ASN A 67 3.85 5.15 -2.77
CA ASN A 67 4.13 6.43 -3.42
C ASN A 67 2.95 7.41 -3.30
N HIS A 68 1.70 6.91 -3.35
CA HIS A 68 0.52 7.78 -3.23
C HIS A 68 0.38 8.41 -1.82
N ILE A 69 0.81 7.72 -0.77
CA ILE A 69 0.94 8.29 0.58
C ILE A 69 1.84 9.54 0.56
N GLU A 70 2.90 9.55 -0.24
CA GLU A 70 3.87 10.65 -0.37
C GLU A 70 3.47 11.68 -1.45
N GLY A 71 2.30 11.54 -2.06
CA GLY A 71 1.77 12.53 -3.00
C GLY A 71 2.02 12.23 -4.48
N ASN A 72 2.46 11.02 -4.84
CA ASN A 72 2.55 10.60 -6.24
C ASN A 72 1.15 10.61 -6.87
N THR A 73 1.05 11.08 -8.12
CA THR A 73 -0.21 11.39 -8.78
C THR A 73 -0.68 10.33 -9.79
N LEU A 74 0.10 9.27 -10.01
CA LEU A 74 -0.33 8.19 -10.90
C LEU A 74 -1.57 7.50 -10.33
N THR A 75 -2.53 7.23 -11.19
CA THR A 75 -3.68 6.38 -10.82
C THR A 75 -3.25 4.93 -10.64
N TYR A 76 -4.10 4.12 -10.01
CA TYR A 76 -3.84 2.69 -9.85
C TYR A 76 -3.67 1.99 -11.22
N GLY A 77 -4.55 2.29 -12.19
CA GLY A 77 -4.45 1.73 -13.55
C GLY A 77 -3.18 2.17 -14.29
N GLN A 78 -2.76 3.44 -14.16
CA GLN A 78 -1.48 3.90 -14.72
C GLN A 78 -0.30 3.17 -14.09
N THR A 79 -0.32 2.96 -12.76
CA THR A 79 0.69 2.20 -12.06
C THR A 79 0.75 0.75 -12.54
N GLU A 80 -0.39 0.09 -12.67
CA GLU A 80 -0.48 -1.29 -13.16
C GLU A 80 0.10 -1.43 -14.57
N ILE A 81 -0.30 -0.57 -15.50
CA ILE A 81 0.19 -0.61 -16.89
C ILE A 81 1.68 -0.28 -16.97
N LEU A 82 2.15 0.68 -16.17
CA LEU A 82 3.57 1.04 -16.12
C LEU A 82 4.42 -0.13 -15.62
N LEU A 83 4.03 -0.75 -14.51
CA LEU A 83 4.83 -1.79 -13.87
C LEU A 83 4.76 -3.13 -14.61
N LEU A 84 3.60 -3.49 -15.19
CA LEU A 84 3.43 -4.77 -15.88
C LEU A 84 3.86 -4.74 -17.35
N PHE A 85 3.73 -3.60 -18.02
CA PHE A 85 3.96 -3.50 -19.47
C PHE A 85 4.99 -2.44 -19.87
N GLY A 86 5.54 -1.68 -18.92
CA GLY A 86 6.53 -0.62 -19.20
C GLY A 86 5.96 0.56 -20.01
N LYS A 87 4.65 0.78 -19.98
CA LYS A 87 3.98 1.81 -20.76
C LYS A 87 3.30 2.83 -19.86
N VAL A 88 3.31 4.08 -20.29
CA VAL A 88 2.52 5.16 -19.66
C VAL A 88 1.30 5.43 -20.51
N ILE A 89 0.12 5.47 -19.91
CA ILE A 89 -1.15 5.76 -20.56
C ILE A 89 -1.74 7.06 -20.05
N GLY A 90 -2.35 7.83 -20.95
CA GLY A 90 -2.90 9.16 -20.61
C GLY A 90 -1.84 10.16 -20.19
N GLU A 91 -2.30 11.26 -19.59
CA GLU A 91 -1.40 12.27 -19.02
C GLU A 91 -0.81 11.77 -17.71
N ALA A 92 0.50 11.90 -17.55
CA ALA A 92 1.21 11.52 -16.34
C ALA A 92 2.36 12.50 -16.06
N ASN A 93 2.54 12.84 -14.79
CA ASN A 93 3.67 13.63 -14.37
C ASN A 93 4.96 12.80 -14.48
N VAL A 94 5.96 13.33 -15.18
CA VAL A 94 7.25 12.64 -15.43
C VAL A 94 7.92 12.23 -14.12
N ARG A 95 7.95 13.10 -13.12
CA ARG A 95 8.51 12.80 -11.81
C ARG A 95 7.78 11.63 -11.15
N SER A 96 6.44 11.63 -11.19
CA SER A 96 5.63 10.53 -10.64
C SER A 96 5.92 9.19 -11.31
N VAL A 97 6.14 9.18 -12.64
CA VAL A 97 6.54 7.97 -13.37
C VAL A 97 7.92 7.49 -12.93
N GLN A 98 8.87 8.39 -12.82
CA GLN A 98 10.25 8.07 -12.41
C GLN A 98 10.30 7.53 -10.97
N GLU A 99 9.57 8.15 -10.04
CA GLU A 99 9.44 7.68 -8.65
C GLU A 99 8.84 6.28 -8.58
N MET A 100 7.82 6.00 -9.39
CA MET A 100 7.17 4.69 -9.44
C MET A 100 8.12 3.59 -9.92
N VAL A 101 8.87 3.85 -10.99
CA VAL A 101 9.88 2.91 -11.52
C VAL A 101 11.00 2.69 -10.49
N ALA A 102 11.50 3.75 -9.85
CA ALA A 102 12.54 3.64 -8.82
C ALA A 102 12.06 2.86 -7.60
N SER A 103 10.79 3.04 -7.21
CA SER A 103 10.17 2.29 -6.12
C SER A 103 10.10 0.78 -6.43
N GLU A 104 9.73 0.40 -7.67
CA GLU A 104 9.73 -1.01 -8.09
C GLU A 104 11.14 -1.62 -8.07
N VAL A 105 12.16 -0.90 -8.52
CA VAL A 105 13.55 -1.38 -8.45
C VAL A 105 13.98 -1.56 -6.99
N SER A 106 13.62 -0.62 -6.10
CA SER A 106 13.92 -0.71 -4.67
C SER A 106 13.19 -1.89 -4.01
N LEU A 107 11.93 -2.15 -4.40
CA LEU A 107 11.16 -3.30 -3.92
C LEU A 107 11.86 -4.61 -4.32
N LYS A 108 12.27 -4.75 -5.57
CA LYS A 108 13.00 -5.95 -6.04
C LYS A 108 14.35 -6.13 -5.36
N MET A 109 15.09 -5.05 -5.13
CA MET A 109 16.34 -5.09 -4.37
C MET A 109 16.09 -5.59 -2.94
N MET A 110 15.04 -5.11 -2.29
CA MET A 110 14.63 -5.55 -0.95
C MET A 110 14.22 -7.03 -0.93
N GLU A 111 13.43 -7.49 -1.92
CA GLU A 111 13.02 -8.90 -2.04
C GLU A 111 14.22 -9.85 -2.20
N VAL A 112 15.23 -9.46 -2.97
CA VAL A 112 16.45 -10.27 -3.14
C VAL A 112 17.19 -10.38 -1.83
N GLU A 113 17.43 -9.29 -1.13
CA GLU A 113 18.15 -9.26 0.15
C GLU A 113 17.42 -10.04 1.24
N SER A 114 16.09 -9.96 1.30
CA SER A 114 15.28 -10.68 2.31
C SER A 114 15.37 -12.20 2.21
N ARG A 115 15.78 -12.74 1.07
CA ARG A 115 15.97 -14.19 0.87
C ARG A 115 17.27 -14.71 1.48
N ILE A 116 18.22 -13.83 1.77
CA ILE A 116 19.50 -14.19 2.39
C ILE A 116 19.30 -14.16 3.91
N LYS A 117 18.79 -15.28 4.46
CA LYS A 117 18.33 -15.36 5.86
C LYS A 117 19.43 -15.05 6.87
N GLU A 118 20.67 -15.41 6.58
CA GLU A 118 21.82 -15.23 7.46
C GLU A 118 22.46 -13.84 7.36
N SER A 119 22.12 -13.05 6.32
CA SER A 119 22.65 -11.71 6.14
C SER A 119 22.10 -10.76 7.22
N PRO A 120 22.95 -10.09 8.01
CA PRO A 120 22.47 -9.08 8.94
C PRO A 120 21.99 -7.85 8.15
N LEU A 121 21.02 -7.13 8.71
CA LEU A 121 20.67 -5.81 8.20
C LEU A 121 21.85 -4.85 8.38
N THR A 122 22.13 -4.05 7.34
CA THR A 122 23.23 -3.09 7.39
C THR A 122 22.77 -1.68 7.01
N GLN A 123 23.43 -0.66 7.57
CA GLN A 123 23.19 0.72 7.16
C GLN A 123 23.50 0.94 5.67
N ASN A 124 24.48 0.23 5.11
CA ASN A 124 24.81 0.29 3.68
C ASN A 124 23.65 -0.19 2.81
N PHE A 125 22.95 -1.25 3.22
CA PHE A 125 21.76 -1.72 2.53
C PHE A 125 20.63 -0.68 2.59
N ILE A 126 20.35 -0.12 3.76
CA ILE A 126 19.32 0.94 3.93
C ILE A 126 19.63 2.16 3.06
N ARG A 127 20.89 2.62 3.07
CA ARG A 127 21.35 3.72 2.23
C ARG A 127 21.33 3.39 0.74
N GLY A 128 21.61 2.13 0.40
CA GLY A 128 21.49 1.59 -0.96
C GLY A 128 20.05 1.63 -1.48
N LEU A 129 19.09 1.18 -0.67
CA LEU A 129 17.66 1.29 -0.97
C LEU A 129 17.23 2.74 -1.19
N HIS A 130 17.68 3.66 -0.32
CA HIS A 130 17.37 5.07 -0.44
C HIS A 130 17.96 5.69 -1.72
N ARG A 131 19.22 5.35 -2.06
CA ARG A 131 19.85 5.80 -3.30
C ARG A 131 19.07 5.31 -4.53
N THR A 132 18.66 4.05 -4.52
CA THR A 132 17.87 3.48 -5.62
C THR A 132 16.51 4.16 -5.74
N LEU A 133 15.87 4.43 -4.61
CA LEU A 133 14.54 5.07 -4.54
C LEU A 133 14.55 6.51 -5.07
N LEU A 134 15.56 7.31 -4.73
CA LEU A 134 15.68 8.69 -5.17
C LEU A 134 16.37 8.82 -6.53
N ARG A 135 17.18 7.82 -6.94
CA ARG A 135 17.96 7.75 -8.19
C ARG A 135 19.15 8.72 -8.22
N GLU A 136 18.93 9.99 -7.95
CA GLU A 136 19.93 11.07 -8.05
C GLU A 136 19.68 12.12 -6.98
N ASP A 137 20.69 12.95 -6.74
CA ASP A 137 20.56 14.13 -5.91
C ASP A 137 19.67 15.14 -6.63
N TYR A 138 18.87 15.89 -5.88
CA TYR A 138 18.02 16.92 -6.45
C TYR A 138 17.86 18.12 -5.53
N GLU A 139 17.59 19.28 -6.13
CA GLU A 139 17.37 20.52 -5.40
C GLU A 139 15.90 20.70 -5.03
N VAL A 140 15.68 21.15 -3.81
CA VAL A 140 14.39 21.57 -3.29
C VAL A 140 14.41 23.06 -3.08
N HIS A 141 13.46 23.77 -3.70
CA HIS A 141 13.23 25.19 -3.49
C HIS A 141 11.92 25.38 -2.73
N ARG A 142 11.96 26.10 -1.62
CA ARG A 142 10.78 26.43 -0.81
C ARG A 142 10.73 27.92 -0.56
N THR A 143 9.53 28.47 -0.61
CA THR A 143 9.26 29.83 -0.15
C THR A 143 8.76 29.76 1.29
N LEU A 144 9.44 30.42 2.19
CA LEU A 144 9.04 30.53 3.60
C LEU A 144 7.83 31.49 3.72
N PRO A 145 7.08 31.46 4.85
CA PRO A 145 5.94 32.35 5.08
C PRO A 145 6.28 33.84 5.00
N ASP A 146 7.53 34.20 5.26
CA ASP A 146 8.05 35.59 5.14
C ASP A 146 8.45 35.97 3.70
N GLY A 147 8.25 35.05 2.72
CA GLY A 147 8.60 35.25 1.32
C GLY A 147 10.05 34.93 0.95
N MET A 148 10.91 34.58 1.90
CA MET A 148 12.29 34.19 1.64
C MET A 148 12.33 32.83 0.93
N GLN A 149 13.11 32.75 -0.15
CA GLN A 149 13.37 31.49 -0.85
C GLN A 149 14.59 30.80 -0.26
N ILE A 150 14.42 29.55 0.10
CA ILE A 150 15.51 28.65 0.52
C ILE A 150 15.64 27.52 -0.48
N GLY A 151 16.89 27.21 -0.85
CA GLY A 151 17.24 26.05 -1.65
C GLY A 151 18.16 25.12 -0.87
N TYR A 152 18.00 23.81 -1.07
CA TYR A 152 18.90 22.80 -0.54
C TYR A 152 18.90 21.55 -1.41
N THR A 153 20.00 20.83 -1.39
CA THR A 153 20.14 19.57 -2.13
C THR A 153 19.77 18.39 -1.23
N VAL A 154 18.91 17.51 -1.74
CA VAL A 154 18.64 16.21 -1.15
C VAL A 154 19.61 15.19 -1.74
N HIS A 155 20.41 14.55 -0.90
CA HIS A 155 21.44 13.61 -1.32
C HIS A 155 20.97 12.16 -1.26
N ALA A 156 20.95 11.50 -2.41
CA ALA A 156 20.54 10.10 -2.53
C ALA A 156 21.51 9.14 -1.81
N GLY A 157 21.00 8.40 -0.84
CA GLY A 157 21.79 7.44 -0.06
C GLY A 157 22.66 8.06 1.02
N GLN A 158 22.48 9.32 1.36
CA GLN A 158 23.19 10.00 2.45
C GLN A 158 22.21 10.41 3.54
N TYR A 159 22.66 10.34 4.80
CA TYR A 159 21.87 10.84 5.91
C TYR A 159 21.74 12.36 5.82
N LYS A 160 20.69 12.87 6.41
CA LYS A 160 20.37 14.30 6.40
C LYS A 160 21.49 15.15 6.97
N THR A 161 21.69 16.30 6.37
CA THR A 161 22.64 17.33 6.80
C THR A 161 21.93 18.51 7.46
N ARG A 162 20.60 18.52 7.44
CA ARG A 162 19.73 19.59 7.94
C ARG A 162 18.66 19.01 8.85
N PRO A 163 18.24 19.73 9.91
CA PRO A 163 17.10 19.35 10.70
C PRO A 163 15.85 19.23 9.82
N ASN A 164 15.10 18.16 10.00
CA ASN A 164 13.78 18.00 9.44
C ASN A 164 12.75 17.99 10.58
N SER A 165 11.67 18.71 10.38
CA SER A 165 10.55 18.77 11.29
C SER A 165 9.28 18.83 10.46
N VAL A 166 8.18 18.37 11.02
CA VAL A 166 6.87 18.49 10.41
C VAL A 166 5.95 19.29 11.34
N ILE A 167 5.08 20.08 10.73
CA ILE A 167 3.96 20.67 11.47
C ILE A 167 2.84 19.64 11.45
N THR A 168 2.41 19.21 12.63
CA THR A 168 1.30 18.28 12.74
C THR A 168 0.01 18.94 12.28
N ARG A 169 -1.03 18.16 12.00
CA ARG A 169 -2.35 18.70 11.68
C ARG A 169 -2.97 19.52 12.82
N TYR A 170 -2.43 19.43 14.01
CA TYR A 170 -2.85 20.21 15.18
C TYR A 170 -2.05 21.51 15.34
N GLY A 171 -1.10 21.78 14.44
CA GLY A 171 -0.26 22.99 14.46
C GLY A 171 1.01 22.85 15.30
N ASP A 172 1.23 21.74 15.98
CA ASP A 172 2.41 21.50 16.79
C ASP A 172 3.61 21.15 15.89
N ARG A 173 4.80 21.65 16.26
CA ARG A 173 6.03 21.27 15.60
C ARG A 173 6.54 19.95 16.21
N PHE A 174 6.68 18.94 15.34
CA PHE A 174 7.27 17.65 15.68
C PHE A 174 8.70 17.58 15.13
N GLU A 175 9.65 17.32 16.01
CA GLU A 175 11.06 17.24 15.64
C GLU A 175 11.54 15.79 15.61
N TYR A 176 12.31 15.47 14.57
CA TYR A 176 13.04 14.22 14.43
C TYR A 176 14.46 14.39 14.94
N ALA A 177 15.24 13.30 15.02
CA ALA A 177 16.64 13.34 15.41
C ALA A 177 17.40 14.42 14.62
N SER A 178 18.36 15.07 15.27
CA SER A 178 19.22 16.05 14.59
C SER A 178 20.14 15.36 13.57
N PRO A 179 20.71 16.09 12.61
CA PRO A 179 21.74 15.56 11.71
C PRO A 179 22.91 14.91 12.44
N GLU A 180 23.34 15.53 13.54
CA GLU A 180 24.48 15.11 14.36
C GLU A 180 24.19 13.79 15.09
N GLU A 181 22.96 13.61 15.59
CA GLU A 181 22.53 12.39 16.31
C GLU A 181 22.22 11.23 15.36
N THR A 182 21.81 11.54 14.13
CA THR A 182 21.28 10.55 13.17
C THR A 182 22.24 9.36 12.93
N PRO A 183 23.55 9.53 12.69
CA PRO A 183 24.44 8.40 12.44
C PRO A 183 24.53 7.43 13.63
N ALA A 184 24.61 7.96 14.86
CA ALA A 184 24.68 7.15 16.07
C ALA A 184 23.37 6.39 16.31
N LEU A 185 22.22 7.07 16.20
CA LEU A 185 20.91 6.45 16.37
C LEU A 185 20.62 5.38 15.31
N MET A 186 21.11 5.55 14.07
CA MET A 186 21.00 4.53 13.04
C MET A 186 21.90 3.33 13.29
N THR A 187 23.07 3.53 13.90
CA THR A 187 23.93 2.43 14.37
C THR A 187 23.20 1.64 15.47
N ASP A 188 22.74 2.33 16.50
CA ASP A 188 21.98 1.72 17.60
C ASP A 188 20.75 0.95 17.09
N LEU A 189 20.01 1.48 16.11
CA LEU A 189 18.83 0.85 15.55
C LEU A 189 19.16 -0.46 14.82
N VAL A 190 20.21 -0.44 13.99
CA VAL A 190 20.61 -1.60 13.18
C VAL A 190 21.21 -2.69 14.06
N ASP A 191 22.04 -2.33 15.03
CA ASP A 191 22.64 -3.26 15.98
C ASP A 191 21.54 -3.90 16.85
N TRP A 192 20.65 -3.09 17.42
CA TRP A 192 19.50 -3.60 18.15
C TRP A 192 18.64 -4.57 17.32
N TYR A 193 18.35 -4.23 16.04
CA TYR A 193 17.56 -5.11 15.17
C TYR A 193 18.24 -6.48 15.02
N ASN A 194 19.53 -6.49 14.69
CA ASN A 194 20.28 -7.72 14.46
C ASN A 194 20.39 -8.58 15.74
N GLU A 195 20.51 -7.94 16.91
CA GLU A 195 20.48 -8.63 18.21
C GLU A 195 19.09 -9.20 18.51
N ALA A 196 18.04 -8.38 18.39
CA ALA A 196 16.65 -8.77 18.66
C ALA A 196 16.20 -9.92 17.74
N GLU A 197 16.63 -9.90 16.46
CA GLU A 197 16.40 -10.99 15.52
C GLU A 197 17.04 -12.30 15.97
N LYS A 198 18.28 -12.27 16.43
CA LYS A 198 19.00 -13.45 16.97
C LYS A 198 18.40 -13.97 18.28
N GLU A 199 17.98 -13.07 19.16
CA GLU A 199 17.34 -13.44 20.42
C GLU A 199 15.98 -14.12 20.23
N GLY A 200 15.22 -13.77 19.17
CA GLY A 200 13.92 -14.35 18.88
C GLY A 200 12.84 -14.12 19.93
N LYS A 201 13.00 -13.13 20.82
CA LYS A 201 12.03 -12.81 21.88
C LYS A 201 10.80 -12.07 21.36
N LEU A 202 10.97 -11.30 20.28
CA LEU A 202 9.90 -10.62 19.59
C LEU A 202 9.42 -11.48 18.41
N SER A 203 8.12 -11.54 18.19
CA SER A 203 7.61 -12.09 16.93
C SER A 203 8.07 -11.22 15.76
N PRO A 204 8.23 -11.78 14.55
CA PRO A 204 8.64 -10.99 13.38
C PRO A 204 7.73 -9.77 13.11
N ILE A 205 6.45 -9.87 13.47
CA ILE A 205 5.49 -8.77 13.31
C ILE A 205 5.74 -7.67 14.35
N GLU A 206 6.06 -8.03 15.58
CA GLU A 206 6.45 -7.08 16.62
C GLU A 206 7.79 -6.43 16.31
N LEU A 207 8.74 -7.22 15.81
CA LEU A 207 10.05 -6.73 15.38
C LEU A 207 9.91 -5.71 14.24
N ALA A 208 9.09 -6.02 13.22
CA ALA A 208 8.82 -5.11 12.10
C ALA A 208 8.12 -3.81 12.55
N ALA A 209 7.12 -3.92 13.43
CA ALA A 209 6.41 -2.75 13.96
C ALA A 209 7.33 -1.84 14.78
N LEU A 210 8.14 -2.42 15.66
CA LEU A 210 9.04 -1.66 16.53
C LEU A 210 10.19 -1.04 15.73
N PHE A 211 10.75 -1.77 14.76
CA PHE A 211 11.74 -1.24 13.83
C PHE A 211 11.19 -0.05 13.03
N HIS A 212 9.99 -0.20 12.45
CA HIS A 212 9.32 0.86 11.70
C HIS A 212 9.17 2.13 12.53
N TYR A 213 8.64 1.99 13.76
CA TYR A 213 8.40 3.13 14.62
C TYR A 213 9.71 3.84 15.00
N ARG A 214 10.71 3.09 15.45
CA ARG A 214 12.04 3.65 15.80
C ARG A 214 12.69 4.35 14.60
N TYR A 215 12.63 3.74 13.42
CA TYR A 215 13.17 4.32 12.18
C TYR A 215 12.48 5.64 11.82
N ILE A 216 11.14 5.70 11.89
CA ILE A 216 10.38 6.92 11.61
C ILE A 216 10.74 8.02 12.61
N ARG A 217 11.00 7.69 13.88
CA ARG A 217 11.41 8.68 14.90
C ARG A 217 12.82 9.23 14.67
N ILE A 218 13.72 8.45 14.11
CA ILE A 218 15.06 8.93 13.69
C ILE A 218 14.93 9.80 12.44
N HIS A 219 14.14 9.36 11.47
CA HIS A 219 13.92 10.06 10.19
C HIS A 219 15.22 10.42 9.48
N PRO A 220 16.05 9.41 9.11
CA PRO A 220 17.47 9.62 8.86
C PRO A 220 17.80 10.37 7.57
N PHE A 221 16.89 10.47 6.62
CA PHE A 221 17.10 11.12 5.34
C PHE A 221 16.32 12.44 5.23
N GLU A 222 16.67 13.28 4.26
CA GLU A 222 15.96 14.54 4.00
C GLU A 222 14.61 14.32 3.32
N ASP A 223 14.49 13.25 2.50
CA ASP A 223 13.25 12.78 1.86
C ASP A 223 13.22 11.25 1.83
N GLY A 224 12.09 10.64 1.46
CA GLY A 224 11.93 9.21 1.22
C GLY A 224 11.84 8.32 2.46
N ASN A 225 11.89 8.87 3.68
CA ASN A 225 11.89 8.07 4.92
C ASN A 225 10.66 7.16 5.04
N GLY A 226 9.48 7.64 4.73
CA GLY A 226 8.25 6.83 4.78
C GLY A 226 8.29 5.64 3.81
N ARG A 227 8.75 5.87 2.59
CA ARG A 227 8.90 4.81 1.57
C ARG A 227 9.92 3.75 2.00
N ILE A 228 11.08 4.17 2.52
CA ILE A 228 12.11 3.25 3.06
C ILE A 228 11.59 2.49 4.27
N ALA A 229 10.88 3.14 5.20
CA ALA A 229 10.29 2.47 6.36
C ALA A 229 9.34 1.33 5.94
N ARG A 230 8.48 1.57 4.94
CA ARG A 230 7.56 0.56 4.42
C ARG A 230 8.27 -0.57 3.65
N LEU A 231 9.39 -0.29 2.97
CA LEU A 231 10.25 -1.34 2.39
C LEU A 231 10.89 -2.19 3.48
N LEU A 232 11.44 -1.59 4.54
CA LEU A 232 12.10 -2.30 5.63
C LEU A 232 11.14 -3.15 6.46
N VAL A 233 9.89 -2.71 6.64
CA VAL A 233 8.82 -3.57 7.18
C VAL A 233 8.70 -4.85 6.37
N ASN A 234 8.59 -4.73 5.06
CA ASN A 234 8.43 -5.88 4.18
C ASN A 234 9.70 -6.72 4.06
N TYR A 235 10.89 -6.11 4.18
CA TYR A 235 12.14 -6.85 4.34
C TYR A 235 12.09 -7.78 5.55
N ILE A 236 11.69 -7.27 6.71
CA ILE A 236 11.60 -8.06 7.94
C ILE A 236 10.56 -9.18 7.82
N LEU A 237 9.36 -8.88 7.32
CA LEU A 237 8.31 -9.88 7.14
C LEU A 237 8.73 -10.98 6.16
N ALA A 238 9.26 -10.62 4.99
CA ALA A 238 9.70 -11.57 3.97
C ALA A 238 10.88 -12.42 4.44
N LYS A 239 11.81 -11.84 5.21
CA LYS A 239 12.92 -12.59 5.82
C LYS A 239 12.45 -13.71 6.74
N HIS A 240 11.26 -13.56 7.34
CA HIS A 240 10.63 -14.57 8.21
C HIS A 240 9.49 -15.35 7.55
N ASP A 241 9.42 -15.37 6.22
CA ASP A 241 8.41 -16.09 5.43
C ASP A 241 6.95 -15.70 5.77
N ILE A 242 6.76 -14.47 6.26
CA ILE A 242 5.44 -13.86 6.45
C ILE A 242 5.09 -13.09 5.18
N PRO A 243 3.84 -13.16 4.69
CA PRO A 243 3.42 -12.37 3.54
C PRO A 243 3.73 -10.89 3.73
N MET A 244 4.26 -10.27 2.68
CA MET A 244 4.46 -8.83 2.63
C MET A 244 3.11 -8.10 2.67
N ILE A 245 3.10 -6.88 3.21
CA ILE A 245 1.89 -6.11 3.44
C ILE A 245 1.92 -4.76 2.73
N VAL A 246 0.75 -4.21 2.51
CA VAL A 246 0.56 -2.87 1.96
C VAL A 246 -0.11 -1.97 2.99
N ILE A 247 0.52 -0.84 3.33
CA ILE A 247 -0.16 0.23 4.04
C ILE A 247 -0.95 1.02 3.00
N ARG A 248 -2.28 0.89 3.01
CA ARG A 248 -3.16 1.44 1.98
C ARG A 248 -3.26 2.97 2.07
N SER A 249 -3.08 3.66 0.96
CA SER A 249 -3.13 5.13 0.89
C SER A 249 -4.49 5.69 1.31
N ARG A 250 -5.58 4.98 1.03
CA ARG A 250 -6.93 5.33 1.50
C ARG A 250 -7.08 5.28 3.02
N LYS A 251 -6.17 4.58 3.74
CA LYS A 251 -6.10 4.51 5.20
C LYS A 251 -4.94 5.35 5.78
N LYS A 252 -4.41 6.30 5.00
CA LYS A 252 -3.31 7.18 5.43
C LYS A 252 -3.61 7.88 6.75
N THR A 253 -4.85 8.35 6.94
CA THR A 253 -5.26 9.02 8.19
C THR A 253 -5.12 8.09 9.39
N GLU A 254 -5.64 6.86 9.31
CA GLU A 254 -5.54 5.86 10.39
C GLU A 254 -4.07 5.51 10.71
N TYR A 255 -3.23 5.39 9.68
CA TYR A 255 -1.80 5.15 9.84
C TYR A 255 -1.09 6.29 10.57
N LEU A 256 -1.34 7.54 10.17
CA LEU A 256 -0.73 8.71 10.80
C LEU A 256 -1.27 8.93 12.22
N GLU A 257 -2.54 8.66 12.47
CA GLU A 257 -3.14 8.71 13.82
C GLU A 257 -2.55 7.69 14.77
N ALA A 258 -2.27 6.48 14.27
CA ALA A 258 -1.62 5.44 15.08
C ALA A 258 -0.19 5.84 15.46
N LEU A 259 0.58 6.44 14.54
CA LEU A 259 1.90 6.99 14.83
C LEU A 259 1.81 8.14 15.84
N HIS A 260 0.95 9.12 15.61
CA HIS A 260 0.77 10.26 16.52
C HIS A 260 0.35 9.84 17.93
N SER A 261 -0.62 8.91 18.05
CA SER A 261 -1.04 8.38 19.34
C SER A 261 0.10 7.66 20.06
N THR A 262 1.02 7.07 19.32
CA THR A 262 2.23 6.43 19.87
C THR A 262 3.25 7.47 20.31
N ASP A 263 3.42 8.55 19.54
CA ASP A 263 4.31 9.66 19.92
C ASP A 263 3.89 10.29 21.26
N LEU A 264 2.58 10.44 21.48
CA LEU A 264 2.06 10.91 22.77
C LEU A 264 2.36 9.96 23.94
N ALA A 265 2.40 8.65 23.67
CA ALA A 265 2.70 7.63 24.68
C ALA A 265 4.19 7.46 24.96
N VAL A 266 5.03 7.66 23.95
CA VAL A 266 6.49 7.47 24.04
C VAL A 266 7.20 8.73 24.54
N GLY A 267 6.73 9.90 24.16
CA GLY A 267 7.36 11.19 24.43
C GLY A 267 7.84 11.90 23.16
N SER A 268 8.04 13.20 23.28
CA SER A 268 8.36 14.07 22.12
C SER A 268 9.84 14.03 21.74
N ALA A 269 10.76 13.69 22.65
CA ALA A 269 12.18 13.66 22.33
C ALA A 269 12.49 12.58 21.27
N PRO A 270 13.28 12.93 20.23
CA PRO A 270 13.64 11.97 19.18
C PRO A 270 14.31 10.70 19.73
N SER A 271 15.19 10.84 20.73
CA SER A 271 15.87 9.72 21.39
C SER A 271 14.91 8.74 22.08
N ASP A 272 13.80 9.24 22.65
CA ASP A 272 12.79 8.38 23.29
C ASP A 272 12.14 7.47 22.24
N GLY A 273 11.78 8.04 21.09
CA GLY A 273 11.23 7.29 19.99
C GLY A 273 12.21 6.30 19.38
N ALA A 274 13.47 6.69 19.18
CA ALA A 274 14.52 5.83 18.67
C ALA A 274 14.81 4.61 19.57
N LYS A 275 14.52 4.71 20.87
CA LYS A 275 14.71 3.65 21.88
C LYS A 275 13.39 3.11 22.45
N ALA A 276 12.26 3.40 21.82
CA ALA A 276 10.94 2.96 22.25
C ALA A 276 10.89 1.45 22.49
N SER A 277 10.11 1.02 23.48
CA SER A 277 9.86 -0.39 23.79
C SER A 277 8.61 -0.90 23.07
N ILE A 278 8.45 -2.23 23.00
CA ILE A 278 7.25 -2.84 22.40
C ILE A 278 5.97 -2.45 23.15
N GLN A 279 6.06 -2.24 24.48
CA GLN A 279 4.94 -1.80 25.32
C GLN A 279 4.54 -0.36 25.02
N SER A 280 5.54 0.52 24.86
CA SER A 280 5.29 1.95 24.61
C SER A 280 4.67 2.22 23.23
N ILE A 281 4.91 1.34 22.23
CA ILE A 281 4.33 1.48 20.90
C ILE A 281 2.96 0.81 20.74
N SER A 282 2.27 0.47 21.82
CA SER A 282 0.98 -0.23 21.79
C SER A 282 -0.07 0.34 20.81
N PRO A 283 -0.25 1.67 20.64
CA PRO A 283 -1.20 2.19 19.67
C PRO A 283 -0.83 1.81 18.23
N PHE A 284 0.43 2.02 17.84
CA PHE A 284 0.92 1.65 16.52
C PHE A 284 0.94 0.14 16.30
N LEU A 285 1.32 -0.64 17.32
CA LEU A 285 1.35 -2.10 17.24
C LEU A 285 -0.06 -2.69 16.99
N ARG A 286 -1.10 -2.13 17.61
CA ARG A 286 -2.50 -2.54 17.33
C ARG A 286 -2.89 -2.28 15.90
N TYR A 287 -2.63 -1.08 15.38
CA TYR A 287 -2.85 -0.73 13.98
C TYR A 287 -2.10 -1.69 13.06
N PHE A 288 -0.79 -1.89 13.31
CA PHE A 288 0.07 -2.71 12.48
C PHE A 288 -0.40 -4.18 12.45
N ARG A 289 -0.72 -4.79 13.60
CA ARG A 289 -1.27 -6.16 13.69
C ARG A 289 -2.59 -6.31 12.92
N SER A 290 -3.45 -5.30 12.98
CA SER A 290 -4.69 -5.28 12.21
C SER A 290 -4.42 -5.20 10.71
N THR A 291 -3.47 -4.35 10.29
CA THR A 291 -3.06 -4.23 8.88
C THR A 291 -2.49 -5.55 8.36
N VAL A 292 -1.57 -6.18 9.10
CA VAL A 292 -1.03 -7.49 8.73
C VAL A 292 -2.14 -8.52 8.60
N ALA A 293 -3.07 -8.59 9.54
CA ALA A 293 -4.19 -9.53 9.48
C ALA A 293 -5.05 -9.34 8.22
N GLN A 294 -5.37 -8.10 7.87
CA GLN A 294 -6.19 -7.78 6.71
C GLN A 294 -5.48 -8.13 5.40
N GLU A 295 -4.22 -7.74 5.24
CA GLU A 295 -3.44 -7.99 4.03
C GLU A 295 -3.18 -9.49 3.82
N VAL A 296 -2.77 -10.21 4.86
CA VAL A 296 -2.56 -11.68 4.80
C VAL A 296 -3.88 -12.40 4.45
N TYR A 297 -4.99 -11.98 5.03
CA TYR A 297 -6.29 -12.57 4.70
C TYR A 297 -6.75 -12.25 3.27
N ALA A 298 -6.44 -11.05 2.77
CA ALA A 298 -6.68 -10.69 1.38
C ALA A 298 -5.88 -11.58 0.42
N ASP A 299 -4.64 -11.93 0.76
CA ASP A 299 -3.83 -12.90 0.00
C ASP A 299 -4.46 -14.30 -0.01
N VAL A 300 -4.94 -14.79 1.13
CA VAL A 300 -5.67 -16.05 1.22
C VAL A 300 -6.89 -16.04 0.30
N LEU A 301 -7.67 -14.97 0.33
CA LEU A 301 -8.84 -14.81 -0.54
C LEU A 301 -8.45 -14.76 -2.02
N PHE A 302 -7.36 -14.07 -2.35
CA PHE A 302 -6.88 -13.97 -3.72
C PHE A 302 -6.47 -15.30 -4.32
N VAL A 303 -5.82 -16.16 -3.52
CA VAL A 303 -5.42 -17.51 -3.92
C VAL A 303 -6.62 -18.45 -3.99
N THR A 304 -7.49 -18.44 -2.97
CA THR A 304 -8.54 -19.44 -2.81
C THR A 304 -9.82 -19.12 -3.58
N LYS A 305 -10.16 -17.84 -3.72
CA LYS A 305 -11.36 -17.40 -4.43
C LYS A 305 -11.02 -17.05 -5.87
N ARG A 306 -10.98 -18.05 -6.75
CA ARG A 306 -10.83 -17.88 -8.20
C ARG A 306 -12.20 -17.75 -8.88
N GLY A 307 -12.29 -16.93 -9.92
CA GLY A 307 -13.51 -16.81 -10.72
C GLY A 307 -13.42 -15.58 -11.66
N GLU A 308 -13.89 -15.76 -12.91
CA GLU A 308 -13.89 -14.67 -13.91
C GLU A 308 -14.83 -13.52 -13.54
N ASN A 309 -15.76 -13.72 -12.63
CA ASN A 309 -16.69 -12.69 -12.16
C ASN A 309 -16.13 -11.87 -10.98
N ARG A 310 -14.86 -12.11 -10.58
CA ARG A 310 -14.16 -11.36 -9.53
C ARG A 310 -13.18 -10.40 -10.13
N TRP A 311 -13.17 -9.20 -9.60
CA TRP A 311 -12.25 -8.15 -9.98
C TRP A 311 -11.52 -7.66 -8.73
N TRP A 312 -10.19 -7.64 -8.83
CA TRP A 312 -9.31 -7.21 -7.75
C TRP A 312 -8.76 -5.83 -8.08
N TYR A 313 -8.86 -4.93 -7.14
CA TYR A 313 -8.39 -3.56 -7.27
C TYR A 313 -7.95 -3.03 -5.92
N ASP A 314 -6.71 -2.58 -5.80
CA ASP A 314 -6.13 -2.01 -4.57
C ASP A 314 -6.46 -2.82 -3.31
N GLY A 315 -6.25 -4.14 -3.35
CA GLY A 315 -6.47 -5.07 -2.24
C GLY A 315 -7.91 -5.48 -1.97
N GLU A 316 -8.88 -4.93 -2.70
CA GLU A 316 -10.29 -5.28 -2.57
C GLU A 316 -10.72 -6.30 -3.66
N CYS A 317 -11.54 -7.25 -3.25
CA CYS A 317 -12.18 -8.20 -4.15
C CYS A 317 -13.63 -7.84 -4.38
N ILE A 318 -13.97 -7.47 -5.61
CA ILE A 318 -15.35 -7.16 -6.00
C ILE A 318 -15.89 -8.33 -6.80
N GLU A 319 -17.02 -8.89 -6.37
CA GLU A 319 -17.70 -9.97 -7.06
C GLU A 319 -18.90 -9.44 -7.83
N PHE A 320 -18.91 -9.66 -9.14
CA PHE A 320 -19.98 -9.25 -10.05
C PHE A 320 -20.87 -10.44 -10.44
N ARG A 321 -22.08 -10.16 -10.90
CA ARG A 321 -22.99 -11.19 -11.42
C ARG A 321 -22.47 -11.89 -12.69
N THR A 322 -21.69 -11.18 -13.50
CA THR A 322 -21.10 -11.69 -14.74
C THR A 322 -19.65 -11.21 -14.87
N PRO A 323 -18.78 -11.97 -15.55
CA PRO A 323 -17.39 -11.56 -15.77
C PRO A 323 -17.23 -10.28 -16.61
N ASN A 324 -18.26 -9.89 -17.37
CA ASN A 324 -18.19 -8.73 -18.25
C ASN A 324 -17.96 -7.41 -17.49
N TYR A 325 -18.43 -7.26 -16.26
CA TYR A 325 -18.17 -6.08 -15.44
C TYR A 325 -16.67 -5.89 -15.15
N GLY A 326 -16.01 -6.95 -14.68
CA GLY A 326 -14.57 -6.91 -14.41
C GLY A 326 -13.77 -6.68 -15.69
N LYS A 327 -14.14 -7.32 -16.80
CA LYS A 327 -13.50 -7.13 -18.11
C LYS A 327 -13.63 -5.67 -18.60
N ILE A 328 -14.81 -5.05 -18.44
CA ILE A 328 -15.03 -3.64 -18.80
C ILE A 328 -14.17 -2.72 -17.94
N LEU A 329 -14.13 -2.93 -16.61
CA LEU A 329 -13.32 -2.14 -15.69
C LEU A 329 -11.83 -2.25 -16.01
N SER A 330 -11.32 -3.44 -16.26
CA SER A 330 -9.93 -3.65 -16.66
C SER A 330 -9.58 -2.95 -17.98
N MET A 331 -10.47 -3.00 -18.97
CA MET A 331 -10.28 -2.27 -20.22
C MET A 331 -10.28 -0.75 -20.01
N MET A 332 -11.19 -0.22 -19.19
CA MET A 332 -11.26 1.21 -18.87
C MET A 332 -10.02 1.71 -18.10
N GLN A 333 -9.38 0.85 -17.32
CA GLN A 333 -8.12 1.17 -16.65
C GLN A 333 -6.91 1.16 -17.58
N SER A 334 -6.90 0.24 -18.55
CA SER A 334 -5.75 0.02 -19.44
C SER A 334 -5.78 0.86 -20.72
N GLU A 335 -6.91 1.48 -21.04
CA GLU A 335 -7.08 2.25 -22.28
C GLU A 335 -7.52 3.69 -21.93
N PRO A 336 -6.72 4.71 -22.29
CA PRO A 336 -7.05 6.11 -21.97
C PRO A 336 -8.32 6.58 -22.64
N ILE A 337 -8.61 6.04 -23.83
CA ILE A 337 -9.85 6.30 -24.58
C ILE A 337 -10.45 4.97 -24.99
N LEU A 338 -11.67 4.69 -24.55
CA LEU A 338 -12.39 3.47 -24.82
C LEU A 338 -13.88 3.80 -25.03
N THR A 339 -14.33 3.76 -26.29
CA THR A 339 -15.73 4.02 -26.61
C THR A 339 -16.62 2.81 -26.31
N LEU A 340 -17.94 3.03 -26.20
CA LEU A 340 -18.90 1.92 -26.07
C LEU A 340 -18.84 0.95 -27.25
N ALA A 341 -18.50 1.45 -28.44
CA ALA A 341 -18.30 0.63 -29.63
C ALA A 341 -17.05 -0.26 -29.52
N ASP A 342 -15.98 0.24 -28.93
CA ASP A 342 -14.78 -0.55 -28.68
C ASP A 342 -15.04 -1.67 -27.67
N ILE A 343 -15.76 -1.38 -26.59
CA ILE A 343 -16.18 -2.39 -25.61
C ILE A 343 -17.04 -3.45 -26.27
N GLN A 344 -17.99 -3.03 -27.11
CA GLN A 344 -18.83 -3.94 -27.85
C GLN A 344 -18.01 -4.90 -28.72
N ARG A 345 -17.11 -4.36 -29.53
CA ARG A 345 -16.26 -5.14 -30.45
C ARG A 345 -15.37 -6.12 -29.68
N LYS A 346 -14.75 -5.67 -28.57
CA LYS A 346 -13.83 -6.49 -27.77
C LYS A 346 -14.53 -7.61 -27.01
N LEU A 347 -15.75 -7.38 -26.53
CA LEU A 347 -16.50 -8.38 -25.76
C LEU A 347 -17.46 -9.21 -26.62
N GLY A 348 -17.69 -8.85 -27.88
CA GLY A 348 -18.65 -9.52 -28.74
C GLY A 348 -20.11 -9.38 -28.28
N LEU A 349 -20.45 -8.30 -27.56
CA LEU A 349 -21.76 -8.09 -26.96
C LEU A 349 -22.63 -7.19 -27.84
N GLN A 350 -23.97 -7.28 -27.67
CA GLN A 350 -24.90 -6.36 -28.31
C GLN A 350 -24.79 -4.93 -27.75
N PRO A 351 -24.96 -3.87 -28.54
CA PRO A 351 -24.82 -2.47 -28.08
C PRO A 351 -25.67 -2.13 -26.87
N THR A 352 -26.89 -2.62 -26.81
CA THR A 352 -27.83 -2.42 -25.71
C THR A 352 -27.34 -3.07 -24.43
N SER A 353 -26.65 -4.21 -24.52
CA SER A 353 -26.05 -4.90 -23.37
C SER A 353 -24.85 -4.14 -22.79
N VAL A 354 -23.94 -3.65 -23.66
CA VAL A 354 -22.80 -2.84 -23.28
C VAL A 354 -23.28 -1.57 -22.57
N LYS A 355 -24.24 -0.85 -23.16
CA LYS A 355 -24.80 0.37 -22.57
C LYS A 355 -25.38 0.11 -21.16
N LYS A 356 -26.11 -1.01 -20.97
CA LYS A 356 -26.66 -1.40 -19.66
C LYS A 356 -25.57 -1.74 -18.64
N LEU A 357 -24.52 -2.45 -19.05
CA LEU A 357 -23.41 -2.81 -18.17
C LEU A 357 -22.64 -1.56 -17.72
N VAL A 358 -22.27 -0.69 -18.67
CA VAL A 358 -21.55 0.55 -18.36
C VAL A 358 -22.40 1.48 -17.48
N GLN A 359 -23.70 1.65 -17.82
CA GLN A 359 -24.58 2.45 -16.97
C GLN A 359 -24.69 1.88 -15.55
N SER A 360 -24.76 0.56 -15.39
CA SER A 360 -24.77 -0.08 -14.07
C SER A 360 -23.47 0.15 -13.29
N LEU A 361 -22.32 0.26 -13.95
CA LEU A 361 -21.04 0.61 -13.30
C LEU A 361 -21.03 2.08 -12.85
N ILE A 362 -21.58 2.98 -13.66
CA ILE A 362 -21.74 4.40 -13.31
C ILE A 362 -22.69 4.55 -12.12
N ASP A 363 -23.88 3.93 -12.18
CA ASP A 363 -24.89 4.00 -11.12
C ASP A 363 -24.40 3.45 -9.78
N LYS A 364 -23.41 2.56 -9.81
CA LYS A 364 -22.77 1.99 -8.63
C LYS A 364 -21.47 2.70 -8.25
N HIS A 365 -21.17 3.81 -8.91
CA HIS A 365 -19.98 4.61 -8.66
C HIS A 365 -18.63 3.87 -8.81
N TYR A 366 -18.56 2.82 -9.63
CA TYR A 366 -17.29 2.20 -10.01
C TYR A 366 -16.55 2.95 -11.10
N VAL A 367 -17.28 3.76 -11.87
CA VAL A 367 -16.76 4.49 -13.03
C VAL A 367 -17.43 5.85 -13.12
N GLU A 368 -16.66 6.88 -13.46
CA GLU A 368 -17.14 8.17 -13.92
C GLU A 368 -16.65 8.45 -15.34
N LYS A 369 -17.46 9.21 -16.09
CA LYS A 369 -17.03 9.71 -17.40
C LYS A 369 -15.95 10.77 -17.20
N GLY A 370 -14.86 10.64 -17.95
CA GLY A 370 -13.86 11.67 -18.03
C GLY A 370 -14.31 12.88 -18.86
N LYS A 371 -13.43 13.86 -19.01
CA LYS A 371 -13.69 15.09 -19.77
C LYS A 371 -13.83 14.84 -21.26
N ASP A 372 -13.04 13.90 -21.80
CA ASP A 372 -13.05 13.57 -23.22
C ASP A 372 -13.98 12.41 -23.53
N GLU A 373 -14.54 12.39 -24.75
CA GLU A 373 -15.41 11.30 -25.18
C GLU A 373 -14.64 9.96 -25.15
N GLY A 374 -15.19 8.98 -24.44
CA GLY A 374 -14.57 7.66 -24.27
C GLY A 374 -13.50 7.61 -23.19
N SER A 375 -13.23 8.69 -22.47
CA SER A 375 -12.37 8.64 -21.29
C SER A 375 -13.16 8.25 -20.02
N TRP A 376 -12.53 7.48 -19.13
CA TRP A 376 -13.15 6.91 -17.94
C TRP A 376 -12.25 7.00 -16.74
N HIS A 377 -12.81 7.37 -15.60
CA HIS A 377 -12.16 7.26 -14.28
C HIS A 377 -12.75 6.05 -13.57
N VAL A 378 -11.89 5.08 -13.25
CA VAL A 378 -12.26 3.88 -12.49
C VAL A 378 -11.84 4.07 -11.05
N PHE A 379 -12.73 3.81 -10.11
CA PHE A 379 -12.46 3.90 -8.67
C PHE A 379 -13.24 2.85 -7.88
N ILE A 380 -12.76 2.57 -6.67
CA ILE A 380 -13.51 1.73 -5.74
C ILE A 380 -14.39 2.64 -4.89
N VAL A 381 -15.65 2.28 -4.79
CA VAL A 381 -16.49 2.83 -3.74
C VAL A 381 -16.07 2.18 -2.43
N PRO A 382 -15.66 2.95 -1.41
CA PRO A 382 -15.51 2.39 -0.08
C PRO A 382 -16.83 1.71 0.27
N SER A 383 -16.76 0.44 0.65
CA SER A 383 -17.93 -0.26 1.21
C SER A 383 -18.40 0.55 2.43
N CYS A 384 -19.52 1.22 2.29
CA CYS A 384 -20.21 1.93 3.38
C CYS A 384 -20.57 0.99 4.53
#